data_a990a62dd3915fa1bc648d2d8d095aa6
#
_entry.id   a990a62dd3915fa1bc648d2d8d095aa6
#
_cell.length_a   1.000
_cell.length_b   1.000
_cell.length_c   1.000
_cell.angle_alpha   90.00
_cell.angle_beta   90.00
_cell.angle_gamma   90.00
#
_symmetry.space_group_name_H-M   'P 1'
#
loop_
_entity.id
_entity.type
_entity.pdbx_description
1 polymer ?
#
loop_
_entity_poly.entity_id
_entity_poly.type
_entity_poly.pdbx_seq_one_letter_code
_entity_poly.pdbx_strand_id
1 'polypeptide(L)'
;MMTKKIVFTSTLWVGLATVQNAKESDYYKVTTFDIPKGEVIEATGFAVMDDGKVAVSSRRGQIWTIGNADQFPAKPAVWNLFAEYLHEPLGIAFHDGWLYATQRPEVTRMKDVDGDGRADRY
;
A
#
# COMPACT_ATOMS: atom_id res chain seq x y z
N MET A 1 23.78 -65.17 -44.80
CA MET A 1 23.56 -64.69 -43.40
C MET A 1 23.76 -63.18 -43.42
N MET A 2 22.68 -62.36 -43.48
CA MET A 2 22.74 -60.91 -43.58
C MET A 2 22.65 -60.34 -42.18
N THR A 3 23.73 -59.67 -41.70
CA THR A 3 23.76 -59.01 -40.40
C THR A 3 23.21 -57.57 -40.58
N LYS A 4 21.98 -57.31 -40.05
CA LYS A 4 21.44 -55.95 -39.99
C LYS A 4 22.09 -55.19 -38.85
N LYS A 5 22.83 -54.12 -39.17
CA LYS A 5 23.29 -53.13 -38.22
C LYS A 5 22.16 -52.19 -37.85
N ILE A 6 21.77 -52.17 -36.59
CA ILE A 6 20.83 -51.17 -36.05
C ILE A 6 21.70 -49.97 -35.60
N VAL A 7 21.48 -48.83 -36.23
CA VAL A 7 22.07 -47.56 -35.86
C VAL A 7 21.09 -46.80 -34.95
N PHE A 8 21.44 -46.67 -33.68
CA PHE A 8 20.72 -45.78 -32.76
C PHE A 8 21.22 -44.36 -32.93
N THR A 9 20.42 -43.47 -33.53
CA THR A 9 20.64 -42.03 -33.51
C THR A 9 19.95 -41.45 -32.28
N SER A 10 20.72 -41.12 -31.24
CA SER A 10 20.24 -40.39 -30.10
C SER A 10 20.17 -38.92 -30.48
N THR A 11 18.96 -38.41 -30.71
CA THR A 11 18.71 -36.97 -30.90
C THR A 11 18.69 -36.32 -29.52
N LEU A 12 19.76 -35.62 -29.18
CA LEU A 12 19.83 -34.81 -27.95
C LEU A 12 18.94 -33.55 -28.19
N TRP A 13 17.77 -33.51 -27.57
CA TRP A 13 16.99 -32.30 -27.49
C TRP A 13 17.61 -31.39 -26.43
N VAL A 14 18.41 -30.43 -26.84
CA VAL A 14 18.82 -29.31 -25.98
C VAL A 14 17.63 -28.35 -25.95
N GLY A 15 16.82 -28.49 -24.91
CA GLY A 15 15.78 -27.49 -24.63
C GLY A 15 16.46 -26.17 -24.25
N LEU A 16 16.42 -25.18 -25.17
CA LEU A 16 16.72 -23.82 -24.79
C LEU A 16 15.63 -23.38 -23.81
N ALA A 17 15.95 -23.36 -22.51
CA ALA A 17 15.16 -22.66 -21.53
C ALA A 17 15.27 -21.15 -21.85
N THR A 18 14.25 -20.60 -22.47
CA THR A 18 14.11 -19.17 -22.61
C THR A 18 13.89 -18.60 -21.21
N VAL A 19 14.90 -17.93 -20.66
CA VAL A 19 14.74 -17.14 -19.44
C VAL A 19 13.79 -16.00 -19.82
N GLN A 20 12.50 -16.15 -19.50
CA GLN A 20 11.56 -15.06 -19.59
C GLN A 20 11.95 -14.05 -18.50
N ASN A 21 12.48 -12.91 -18.90
CA ASN A 21 12.64 -11.77 -18.01
C ASN A 21 11.25 -11.26 -17.66
N ALA A 22 10.75 -11.69 -16.49
CA ALA A 22 9.50 -11.17 -15.95
C ALA A 22 9.67 -9.68 -15.68
N LYS A 23 8.71 -8.89 -16.13
CA LYS A 23 8.68 -7.45 -15.88
C LYS A 23 7.94 -7.21 -14.56
N GLU A 24 8.31 -6.15 -13.85
CA GLU A 24 7.63 -5.74 -12.61
C GLU A 24 6.11 -5.58 -12.82
N SER A 25 5.69 -5.06 -13.96
CA SER A 25 4.28 -4.92 -14.35
C SER A 25 3.49 -6.25 -14.43
N ASP A 26 4.18 -7.40 -14.50
CA ASP A 26 3.53 -8.72 -14.54
C ASP A 26 3.07 -9.15 -13.13
N TYR A 27 3.63 -8.53 -12.08
CA TYR A 27 3.37 -8.86 -10.67
C TYR A 27 2.73 -7.72 -9.89
N TYR A 28 2.96 -6.46 -10.28
CA TYR A 28 2.53 -5.29 -9.54
C TYR A 28 1.77 -4.33 -10.45
N LYS A 29 0.67 -3.81 -9.93
CA LYS A 29 -0.07 -2.72 -10.55
C LYS A 29 0.08 -1.48 -9.69
N VAL A 30 0.66 -0.43 -10.26
CA VAL A 30 0.71 0.88 -9.61
C VAL A 30 -0.62 1.59 -9.83
N THR A 31 -1.25 2.03 -8.75
CA THR A 31 -2.46 2.86 -8.79
C THR A 31 -2.16 4.20 -8.14
N THR A 32 -2.42 5.28 -8.86
CA THR A 32 -2.28 6.63 -8.33
C THR A 32 -3.61 7.10 -7.76
N PHE A 33 -3.57 7.69 -6.57
CA PHE A 33 -4.73 8.34 -5.96
C PHE A 33 -4.66 9.85 -6.19
N ASP A 34 -5.74 10.42 -6.70
CA ASP A 34 -5.85 11.88 -6.80
C ASP A 34 -5.96 12.49 -5.41
N ILE A 35 -5.10 13.45 -5.12
CA ILE A 35 -5.13 14.20 -3.87
C ILE A 35 -6.29 15.21 -3.92
N PRO A 36 -6.98 15.48 -2.79
CA PRO A 36 -8.05 16.48 -2.74
C PRO A 36 -7.58 17.83 -3.27
N LYS A 37 -8.44 18.49 -4.05
CA LYS A 37 -8.10 19.75 -4.71
C LYS A 37 -7.73 20.83 -3.68
N GLY A 38 -6.57 21.42 -3.85
CA GLY A 38 -6.04 22.48 -2.98
C GLY A 38 -5.22 21.97 -1.80
N GLU A 39 -5.17 20.64 -1.58
CA GLU A 39 -4.36 20.04 -0.53
C GLU A 39 -2.96 19.68 -1.03
N VAL A 40 -2.02 19.67 -0.09
CA VAL A 40 -0.65 19.19 -0.30
C VAL A 40 -0.34 18.17 0.77
N ILE A 41 -0.16 16.92 0.36
CA ILE A 41 0.16 15.81 1.26
C ILE A 41 1.67 15.56 1.22
N GLU A 42 2.38 15.95 2.28
CA GLU A 42 3.78 15.59 2.49
C GLU A 42 3.82 14.33 3.36
N ALA A 43 3.51 13.18 2.74
CA ALA A 43 3.35 11.92 3.45
C ALA A 43 4.60 11.50 4.21
N THR A 44 4.46 11.14 5.48
CA THR A 44 5.53 10.73 6.39
C THR A 44 5.36 9.33 6.94
N GLY A 45 4.17 8.78 6.89
CA GLY A 45 3.87 7.42 7.32
C GLY A 45 2.51 6.95 6.86
N PHE A 46 2.33 5.62 6.86
CA PHE A 46 1.10 4.95 6.46
C PHE A 46 0.74 3.87 7.47
N ALA A 47 -0.56 3.69 7.72
CA ALA A 47 -1.06 2.58 8.52
C ALA A 47 -2.36 2.05 7.90
N VAL A 48 -2.48 0.72 7.83
CA VAL A 48 -3.73 0.08 7.41
C VAL A 48 -4.63 -0.08 8.63
N MET A 49 -5.88 0.33 8.49
CA MET A 49 -6.91 0.25 9.54
C MET A 49 -7.74 -1.02 9.40
N ASP A 50 -8.43 -1.44 10.45
CA ASP A 50 -9.24 -2.68 10.46
C ASP A 50 -10.39 -2.65 9.44
N ASP A 51 -10.87 -1.46 9.05
CA ASP A 51 -11.93 -1.27 8.06
C ASP A 51 -11.41 -1.19 6.61
N GLY A 52 -10.12 -1.48 6.39
CA GLY A 52 -9.47 -1.47 5.08
C GLY A 52 -9.07 -0.07 4.59
N LYS A 53 -9.34 0.98 5.34
CA LYS A 53 -8.82 2.31 5.03
C LYS A 53 -7.32 2.38 5.28
N VAL A 54 -6.65 3.26 4.56
CA VAL A 54 -5.24 3.61 4.80
C VAL A 54 -5.17 4.98 5.44
N ALA A 55 -4.59 5.06 6.65
CA ALA A 55 -4.26 6.31 7.27
C ALA A 55 -2.89 6.81 6.78
N VAL A 56 -2.80 8.11 6.53
CA VAL A 56 -1.58 8.79 6.05
C VAL A 56 -1.30 9.97 6.94
N SER A 57 -0.11 9.99 7.56
CA SER A 57 0.37 11.18 8.26
C SER A 57 1.08 12.13 7.29
N SER A 58 0.88 13.42 7.47
CA SER A 58 1.53 14.47 6.70
C SER A 58 2.36 15.35 7.62
N ARG A 59 3.59 15.66 7.20
CA ARG A 59 4.49 16.58 7.94
C ARG A 59 3.84 17.94 8.23
N ARG A 60 2.79 18.28 7.49
CA ARG A 60 2.01 19.52 7.69
C ARG A 60 1.09 19.48 8.92
N GLY A 61 1.16 18.45 9.74
CA GLY A 61 0.38 18.35 10.97
C GLY A 61 -1.00 17.69 10.78
N GLN A 62 -1.20 17.00 9.68
CA GLN A 62 -2.49 16.37 9.34
C GLN A 62 -2.36 14.85 9.34
N ILE A 63 -3.46 14.18 9.65
CA ILE A 63 -3.68 12.77 9.36
C ILE A 63 -4.90 12.65 8.48
N TRP A 64 -4.74 11.97 7.37
CA TRP A 64 -5.80 11.66 6.42
C TRP A 64 -6.12 10.19 6.43
N THR A 65 -7.39 9.83 6.23
CA THR A 65 -7.79 8.46 5.93
C THR A 65 -8.26 8.35 4.49
N ILE A 66 -7.87 7.26 3.83
CA ILE A 66 -8.18 7.00 2.43
C ILE A 66 -9.04 5.74 2.35
N GLY A 67 -10.31 5.91 2.00
CA GLY A 67 -11.20 4.80 1.67
C GLY A 67 -10.98 4.31 0.24
N ASN A 68 -11.37 3.06 -0.02
CA ASN A 68 -11.20 2.34 -1.29
C ASN A 68 -9.73 2.12 -1.70
N ALA A 69 -8.78 2.28 -0.77
CA ALA A 69 -7.35 2.11 -1.06
C ALA A 69 -6.98 0.66 -1.43
N ASP A 70 -7.77 -0.31 -0.94
CA ASP A 70 -7.61 -1.75 -1.13
C ASP A 70 -8.48 -2.32 -2.27
N GLN A 71 -9.29 -1.49 -2.96
CA GLN A 71 -10.29 -1.96 -3.90
C GLN A 71 -9.68 -2.32 -5.27
N PHE A 72 -10.04 -3.52 -5.76
CA PHE A 72 -9.72 -3.94 -7.12
C PHE A 72 -10.99 -4.47 -7.84
N PRO A 73 -11.33 -3.96 -9.04
CA PRO A 73 -10.69 -2.86 -9.77
C PRO A 73 -10.72 -1.55 -9.00
N ALA A 74 -9.72 -0.70 -9.23
CA ALA A 74 -9.55 0.54 -8.49
C ALA A 74 -10.82 1.41 -8.54
N LYS A 75 -11.29 1.83 -7.37
CA LYS A 75 -12.34 2.82 -7.22
C LYS A 75 -11.71 4.18 -6.91
N PRO A 76 -12.42 5.29 -7.13
CA PRO A 76 -11.96 6.59 -6.68
C PRO A 76 -11.64 6.58 -5.19
N ALA A 77 -10.47 7.12 -4.82
CA ALA A 77 -10.09 7.26 -3.43
C ALA A 77 -11.01 8.25 -2.71
N VAL A 78 -11.42 7.89 -1.51
CA VAL A 78 -12.23 8.76 -0.65
C VAL A 78 -11.33 9.27 0.47
N TRP A 79 -10.90 10.52 0.35
CA TRP A 79 -10.06 11.18 1.33
C TRP A 79 -10.91 11.83 2.42
N ASN A 80 -10.50 11.64 3.67
CA ASN A 80 -11.10 12.30 4.81
C ASN A 80 -10.02 12.84 5.74
N LEU A 81 -10.15 14.09 6.19
CA LEU A 81 -9.23 14.69 7.16
C LEU A 81 -9.59 14.17 8.55
N PHE A 82 -8.81 13.22 9.05
CA PHE A 82 -9.03 12.55 10.33
C PHE A 82 -8.59 13.38 11.52
N ALA A 83 -7.42 14.00 11.45
CA ALA A 83 -6.90 14.88 12.50
C ALA A 83 -6.01 15.97 11.91
N GLU A 84 -5.91 17.10 12.61
CA GLU A 84 -5.08 18.23 12.22
C GLU A 84 -4.45 18.91 13.44
N TYR A 85 -3.55 19.86 13.19
CA TYR A 85 -2.81 20.61 14.23
C TYR A 85 -1.79 19.78 15.01
N LEU A 86 -1.35 18.63 14.48
CA LEU A 86 -0.24 17.88 15.05
C LEU A 86 1.10 18.57 14.72
N HIS A 87 2.11 18.30 15.55
CA HIS A 87 3.43 18.92 15.38
C HIS A 87 4.36 18.02 14.56
N GLU A 88 4.33 18.16 13.23
CA GLU A 88 5.15 17.42 12.27
C GLU A 88 5.15 15.89 12.53
N PRO A 89 4.02 15.22 12.41
CA PRO A 89 3.96 13.77 12.61
C PRO A 89 4.85 13.06 11.59
N LEU A 90 5.66 12.11 12.06
CA LEU A 90 6.63 11.38 11.24
C LEU A 90 6.23 9.91 11.03
N GLY A 91 5.71 9.27 12.06
CA GLY A 91 5.30 7.87 12.00
C GLY A 91 3.87 7.71 12.46
N ILE A 92 3.19 6.69 11.93
CA ILE A 92 1.81 6.38 12.27
C ILE A 92 1.64 4.85 12.40
N ALA A 93 0.83 4.42 13.36
CA ALA A 93 0.45 3.02 13.53
C ALA A 93 -1.03 2.92 13.92
N PHE A 94 -1.68 1.82 13.55
CA PHE A 94 -3.05 1.51 13.97
C PHE A 94 -3.05 0.26 14.86
N HIS A 95 -3.70 0.33 16.02
CA HIS A 95 -3.85 -0.81 16.94
C HIS A 95 -5.09 -0.64 17.82
N ASP A 96 -5.88 -1.70 17.98
CA ASP A 96 -7.08 -1.75 18.83
C ASP A 96 -8.05 -0.57 18.61
N GLY A 97 -8.26 -0.17 17.37
CA GLY A 97 -9.15 0.93 17.00
C GLY A 97 -8.61 2.32 17.32
N TRP A 98 -7.32 2.44 17.61
CA TRP A 98 -6.63 3.70 17.82
C TRP A 98 -5.56 3.94 16.76
N LEU A 99 -5.46 5.16 16.26
CA LEU A 99 -4.31 5.65 15.53
C LEU A 99 -3.29 6.28 16.48
N TYR A 100 -2.05 5.87 16.35
CA TYR A 100 -0.91 6.40 17.10
C TYR A 100 -0.02 7.18 16.14
N ALA A 101 0.32 8.40 16.47
CA ALA A 101 1.23 9.21 15.70
C ALA A 101 2.40 9.68 16.56
N THR A 102 3.62 9.49 16.05
CA THR A 102 4.81 10.10 16.63
C THR A 102 4.95 11.50 16.07
N GLN A 103 5.00 12.49 16.93
CA GLN A 103 5.25 13.88 16.57
C GLN A 103 6.43 14.43 17.38
N ARG A 104 6.89 15.65 17.10
CA ARG A 104 8.11 16.17 17.72
C ARG A 104 8.13 16.06 19.25
N PRO A 105 7.09 16.49 20.00
CA PRO A 105 7.15 16.47 21.46
C PRO A 105 6.70 15.14 22.07
N GLU A 106 5.91 14.30 21.36
CA GLU A 106 5.20 13.21 22.00
C GLU A 106 4.71 12.13 21.02
N VAL A 107 4.16 11.05 21.59
CA VAL A 107 3.31 10.08 20.86
C VAL A 107 1.87 10.36 21.25
N THR A 108 1.06 10.73 20.28
CA THR A 108 -0.37 10.97 20.46
C THR A 108 -1.17 9.80 19.92
N ARG A 109 -2.14 9.31 20.66
CA ARG A 109 -3.14 8.36 20.13
C ARG A 109 -4.45 9.07 19.87
N MET A 110 -5.16 8.65 18.83
CA MET A 110 -6.39 9.30 18.37
C MET A 110 -7.43 8.26 18.00
N LYS A 111 -8.70 8.58 18.26
CA LYS A 111 -9.82 7.72 17.90
C LYS A 111 -11.02 8.55 17.49
N ASP A 112 -11.70 8.11 16.44
CA ASP A 112 -13.05 8.51 16.08
C ASP A 112 -14.02 7.67 16.93
N VAL A 113 -14.83 8.30 17.76
CA VAL A 113 -15.74 7.64 18.70
C VAL A 113 -17.16 7.66 18.18
N ASP A 114 -17.57 8.74 17.48
CA ASP A 114 -18.93 8.91 17.00
C ASP A 114 -19.12 8.46 15.54
N GLY A 115 -18.04 8.12 14.83
CA GLY A 115 -18.08 7.55 13.49
C GLY A 115 -18.20 8.58 12.37
N ASP A 116 -17.93 9.86 12.64
CA ASP A 116 -17.98 10.92 11.63
C ASP A 116 -16.74 10.98 10.72
N GLY A 117 -15.72 10.19 11.05
CA GLY A 117 -14.47 10.09 10.32
C GLY A 117 -13.37 11.01 10.83
N ARG A 118 -13.61 11.76 11.91
CA ARG A 118 -12.65 12.65 12.57
C ARG A 118 -12.30 12.11 13.96
N ALA A 119 -11.13 12.50 14.45
CA ALA A 119 -10.72 12.14 15.80
C ALA A 119 -11.41 13.03 16.84
N ASP A 120 -12.16 12.42 17.74
CA ASP A 120 -12.81 13.09 18.89
C ASP A 120 -12.00 12.93 20.16
N ARG A 121 -11.18 11.89 20.23
CA ARG A 121 -10.47 11.52 21.44
C ARG A 121 -8.97 11.41 21.19
N TYR A 122 -8.22 12.00 22.10
CA TYR A 122 -6.77 12.05 22.06
C TYR A 122 -6.17 11.47 23.34
#